data_a116c081191dde5867b1434dba222d47
#
_entry.id   a116c081191dde5867b1434dba222d47
#
_cell.length_a   1.000
_cell.length_b   1.000
_cell.length_c   1.000
_cell.angle_alpha   90.00
_cell.angle_beta   90.00
_cell.angle_gamma   90.00
#
_symmetry.space_group_name_H-M   'P 1'
#
loop_
_entity.id
_entity.type
_entity.pdbx_description
1 polymer ?
#
loop_
_entity_poly.entity_id
_entity_poly.type
_entity_poly.pdbx_seq_one_letter_code
_entity_poly.pdbx_strand_id
1 'polypeptide(L)'
;MLKRRRTARTVALLVVLASVVVLALPTVKRIVRDLTLPLAYTSLIRQQARIEHLDPALIAAVIFAETKFDARTSPTGALGLMQIEPATAEFLAHRSGGVAFEVSDLAEPGINIRYGAYYLRYLLDQYGGNETLALAAYNGGQTNVADWLAQAHAARVRFTIAAIRFPQTRAYVARVERAQHSYASEYPRLVSGFTTSSSG
;
A
#
# COMPACT_ATOMS: atom_id res chain seq x y z
N MET A 1 47.91 -36.43 -20.59
CA MET A 1 47.94 -35.04 -20.08
C MET A 1 46.84 -34.13 -20.63
N LEU A 2 46.42 -34.23 -21.91
CA LEU A 2 45.41 -33.37 -22.55
C LEU A 2 44.01 -33.50 -21.93
N LYS A 3 43.52 -34.68 -21.55
CA LYS A 3 42.20 -34.88 -20.92
C LYS A 3 42.10 -34.14 -19.60
N ARG A 4 43.13 -34.17 -18.74
CA ARG A 4 43.14 -33.51 -17.43
C ARG A 4 43.15 -31.99 -17.52
N ARG A 5 43.72 -31.40 -18.57
CA ARG A 5 43.67 -29.95 -18.84
C ARG A 5 42.32 -29.51 -19.38
N ARG A 6 41.60 -30.34 -20.16
CA ARG A 6 40.23 -30.04 -20.64
C ARG A 6 39.24 -30.05 -19.47
N THR A 7 39.29 -31.05 -18.59
CA THR A 7 38.40 -31.08 -17.40
C THR A 7 38.67 -29.91 -16.46
N ALA A 8 39.91 -29.52 -16.21
CA ALA A 8 40.24 -28.39 -15.38
C ALA A 8 39.70 -27.06 -15.95
N ARG A 9 39.77 -26.86 -17.28
CA ARG A 9 39.20 -25.67 -17.96
C ARG A 9 37.69 -25.65 -17.89
N THR A 10 37.00 -26.79 -18.05
CA THR A 10 35.55 -26.87 -17.94
C THR A 10 35.09 -26.58 -16.52
N VAL A 11 35.77 -27.12 -15.51
CA VAL A 11 35.48 -26.85 -14.09
C VAL A 11 35.72 -25.37 -13.78
N ALA A 12 36.80 -24.78 -14.25
CA ALA A 12 37.05 -23.34 -14.05
C ALA A 12 35.97 -22.48 -14.71
N LEU A 13 35.51 -22.81 -15.91
CA LEU A 13 34.45 -22.11 -16.60
C LEU A 13 33.12 -22.21 -15.83
N LEU A 14 32.78 -23.38 -15.31
CA LEU A 14 31.57 -23.58 -14.52
C LEU A 14 31.61 -22.80 -13.19
N VAL A 15 32.78 -22.73 -12.54
CA VAL A 15 32.96 -21.94 -11.33
C VAL A 15 32.80 -20.45 -11.63
N VAL A 16 33.38 -19.95 -12.71
CA VAL A 16 33.23 -18.56 -13.14
C VAL A 16 31.77 -18.25 -13.45
N LEU A 17 31.09 -19.12 -14.20
CA LEU A 17 29.67 -18.96 -14.53
C LEU A 17 28.80 -18.95 -13.26
N ALA A 18 29.02 -19.88 -12.35
CA ALA A 18 28.31 -19.92 -11.06
C ALA A 18 28.56 -18.65 -10.24
N SER A 19 29.79 -18.17 -10.22
CA SER A 19 30.13 -16.90 -9.52
C SER A 19 29.41 -15.71 -10.14
N VAL A 20 29.35 -15.61 -11.47
CA VAL A 20 28.61 -14.53 -12.18
C VAL A 20 27.12 -14.59 -11.85
N VAL A 21 26.53 -15.78 -11.85
CA VAL A 21 25.11 -15.98 -11.49
C VAL A 21 24.87 -15.53 -10.03
N VAL A 22 25.69 -15.98 -9.10
CA VAL A 22 25.55 -15.61 -7.68
C VAL A 22 25.69 -14.09 -7.48
N LEU A 23 26.63 -13.44 -8.16
CA LEU A 23 26.84 -12.00 -8.09
C LEU A 23 25.69 -11.20 -8.77
N ALA A 24 25.07 -11.76 -9.81
CA ALA A 24 23.95 -11.12 -10.53
C ALA A 24 22.61 -11.27 -9.79
N LEU A 25 22.41 -12.35 -9.03
CA LEU A 25 21.13 -12.65 -8.34
C LEU A 25 20.57 -11.49 -7.50
N PRO A 26 21.33 -10.79 -6.64
CA PRO A 26 20.80 -9.70 -5.84
C PRO A 26 20.34 -8.50 -6.71
N THR A 27 21.06 -8.24 -7.79
CA THR A 27 20.70 -7.18 -8.74
C THR A 27 19.42 -7.51 -9.48
N VAL A 28 19.29 -8.75 -9.97
CA VAL A 28 18.08 -9.23 -10.66
C VAL A 28 16.88 -9.19 -9.70
N LYS A 29 17.03 -9.70 -8.47
CA LYS A 29 15.98 -9.63 -7.45
C LYS A 29 15.54 -8.21 -7.18
N ARG A 30 16.48 -7.26 -7.07
CA ARG A 30 16.18 -5.84 -6.89
C ARG A 30 15.38 -5.28 -8.06
N ILE A 31 15.80 -5.52 -9.30
CA ILE A 31 15.11 -5.04 -10.50
C ILE A 31 13.67 -5.62 -10.54
N VAL A 32 13.52 -6.93 -10.32
CA VAL A 32 12.20 -7.57 -10.31
C VAL A 32 11.32 -6.96 -9.23
N ARG A 33 11.84 -6.77 -8.01
CA ARG A 33 11.11 -6.10 -6.93
C ARG A 33 10.67 -4.70 -7.33
N ASP A 34 11.59 -3.86 -7.82
CA ASP A 34 11.31 -2.45 -8.14
C ASP A 34 10.29 -2.33 -9.29
N LEU A 35 10.20 -3.32 -10.19
CA LEU A 35 9.18 -3.40 -11.24
C LEU A 35 7.83 -3.92 -10.74
N THR A 36 7.82 -4.87 -9.81
CA THR A 36 6.58 -5.54 -9.34
C THR A 36 6.00 -4.89 -8.09
N LEU A 37 6.83 -4.24 -7.28
CA LEU A 37 6.46 -3.57 -6.04
C LEU A 37 7.19 -2.21 -5.95
N PRO A 38 6.84 -1.23 -6.81
CA PRO A 38 7.50 0.07 -6.83
C PRO A 38 7.32 0.80 -5.50
N LEU A 39 8.35 1.55 -5.08
CA LEU A 39 8.31 2.38 -3.88
C LEU A 39 8.96 3.75 -4.18
N ALA A 40 8.17 4.80 -4.04
CA ALA A 40 8.60 6.18 -4.11
C ALA A 40 8.10 6.96 -2.88
N TYR A 41 8.50 8.21 -2.74
CA TYR A 41 8.04 9.13 -1.67
C TYR A 41 8.24 8.59 -0.24
N THR A 42 9.25 7.76 0.01
CA THR A 42 9.49 7.07 1.29
C THR A 42 9.55 8.03 2.48
N SER A 43 10.17 9.21 2.32
CA SER A 43 10.26 10.23 3.37
C SER A 43 8.89 10.79 3.75
N LEU A 44 8.06 11.10 2.76
CA LEU A 44 6.70 11.61 2.96
C LEU A 44 5.80 10.54 3.62
N ILE A 45 5.87 9.30 3.13
CA ILE A 45 5.12 8.17 3.70
C ILE A 45 5.50 7.99 5.18
N ARG A 46 6.79 7.94 5.49
CA ARG A 46 7.27 7.79 6.87
C ARG A 46 6.90 9.00 7.76
N GLN A 47 6.89 10.20 7.20
CA GLN A 47 6.47 11.40 7.92
C GLN A 47 4.98 11.31 8.27
N GLN A 48 4.11 11.02 7.30
CA GLN A 48 2.68 10.92 7.55
C GLN A 48 2.33 9.72 8.43
N ALA A 49 3.03 8.59 8.28
CA ALA A 49 2.88 7.44 9.17
C ALA A 49 3.13 7.81 10.65
N ARG A 50 4.13 8.65 10.94
CA ARG A 50 4.36 9.15 12.30
C ARG A 50 3.27 10.10 12.80
N ILE A 51 2.85 11.04 11.94
CA ILE A 51 1.82 12.03 12.29
C ILE A 51 0.49 11.34 12.60
N GLU A 52 0.10 10.41 11.74
CA GLU A 52 -1.20 9.73 11.82
C GLU A 52 -1.16 8.42 12.62
N HIS A 53 -0.01 8.06 13.21
CA HIS A 53 0.17 6.79 13.91
C HIS A 53 -0.25 5.57 13.09
N LEU A 54 0.18 5.54 11.82
CA LEU A 54 -0.09 4.45 10.87
C LEU A 54 1.16 3.61 10.61
N ASP A 55 0.95 2.38 10.17
CA ASP A 55 2.00 1.58 9.55
C ASP A 55 2.40 2.21 8.20
N PRO A 56 3.66 2.60 7.98
CA PRO A 56 4.09 3.13 6.67
C PRO A 56 3.94 2.11 5.54
N ALA A 57 3.97 0.81 5.83
CA ALA A 57 3.69 -0.22 4.84
C ALA A 57 2.22 -0.19 4.39
N LEU A 58 1.28 0.14 5.28
CA LEU A 58 -0.14 0.33 4.92
C LEU A 58 -0.32 1.50 3.95
N ILE A 59 0.30 2.67 4.23
CA ILE A 59 0.22 3.83 3.34
C ILE A 59 0.79 3.48 1.96
N ALA A 60 1.97 2.84 1.91
CA ALA A 60 2.58 2.41 0.66
C ALA A 60 1.70 1.40 -0.11
N ALA A 61 1.05 0.47 0.61
CA ALA A 61 0.16 -0.52 0.03
C ALA A 61 -1.11 0.10 -0.57
N VAL A 62 -1.68 1.12 0.07
CA VAL A 62 -2.81 1.87 -0.49
C VAL A 62 -2.38 2.62 -1.75
N ILE A 63 -1.26 3.35 -1.74
CA ILE A 63 -0.73 4.03 -2.94
C ILE A 63 -0.51 3.01 -4.07
N PHE A 64 0.05 1.85 -3.76
CA PHE A 64 0.25 0.79 -4.74
C PHE A 64 -1.08 0.25 -5.30
N ALA A 65 -2.07 0.03 -4.45
CA ALA A 65 -3.37 -0.49 -4.86
C ALA A 65 -4.14 0.51 -5.73
N GLU A 66 -4.00 1.81 -5.47
CA GLU A 66 -4.66 2.88 -6.20
C GLU A 66 -3.96 3.19 -7.54
N THR A 67 -2.66 3.40 -7.51
CA THR A 67 -1.96 3.98 -8.66
C THR A 67 -0.64 3.30 -9.01
N LYS A 68 -0.14 2.38 -8.21
CA LYS A 68 1.23 1.84 -8.31
C LYS A 68 2.29 2.94 -8.32
N PHE A 69 2.08 4.00 -7.54
CA PHE A 69 2.94 5.19 -7.47
C PHE A 69 2.97 6.06 -8.74
N ASP A 70 2.05 5.84 -9.69
CA ASP A 70 1.86 6.67 -10.89
C ASP A 70 0.64 7.58 -10.70
N ALA A 71 0.90 8.81 -10.22
CA ALA A 71 -0.16 9.77 -9.88
C ALA A 71 -0.98 10.15 -11.10
N ARG A 72 -2.30 10.06 -10.97
CA ARG A 72 -3.23 10.36 -12.07
C ARG A 72 -4.60 10.81 -11.56
N THR A 73 -5.39 11.37 -12.46
CA THR A 73 -6.83 11.56 -12.25
C THR A 73 -7.58 10.35 -12.80
N SER A 74 -8.48 9.77 -12.00
CA SER A 74 -9.32 8.66 -12.45
C SER A 74 -10.46 9.17 -13.35
N PRO A 75 -11.11 8.28 -14.10
CA PRO A 75 -12.32 8.64 -14.87
C PRO A 75 -13.46 9.18 -13.99
N THR A 76 -13.50 8.84 -12.71
CA THR A 76 -14.48 9.31 -11.73
C THR A 76 -14.07 10.61 -11.04
N GLY A 77 -12.90 11.16 -11.36
CA GLY A 77 -12.40 12.41 -10.80
C GLY A 77 -11.56 12.28 -9.52
N ALA A 78 -11.28 11.06 -9.05
CA ALA A 78 -10.36 10.88 -7.92
C ALA A 78 -8.92 11.23 -8.32
N LEU A 79 -8.18 11.89 -7.43
CA LEU A 79 -6.91 12.57 -7.73
C LEU A 79 -5.71 11.97 -7.00
N GLY A 80 -4.58 11.99 -7.69
CA GLY A 80 -3.24 11.78 -7.16
C GLY A 80 -2.90 10.32 -6.81
N LEU A 81 -1.88 10.14 -5.99
CA LEU A 81 -1.30 8.84 -5.63
C LEU A 81 -2.27 7.92 -4.88
N MET A 82 -3.06 8.50 -3.98
CA MET A 82 -3.99 7.80 -3.10
C MET A 82 -5.45 7.92 -3.57
N GLN A 83 -5.70 8.47 -4.77
CA GLN A 83 -7.00 8.57 -5.43
C GLN A 83 -8.09 9.14 -4.52
N ILE A 84 -7.83 10.34 -3.98
CA ILE A 84 -8.79 11.04 -3.13
C ILE A 84 -9.87 11.70 -3.99
N GLU A 85 -11.13 11.41 -3.69
CA GLU A 85 -12.27 12.07 -4.34
C GLU A 85 -12.40 13.53 -3.84
N PRO A 86 -12.80 14.48 -4.71
CA PRO A 86 -12.98 15.89 -4.34
C PRO A 86 -13.84 16.10 -3.10
N ALA A 87 -14.99 15.45 -3.02
CA ALA A 87 -15.88 15.56 -1.87
C ALA A 87 -15.25 15.04 -0.55
N THR A 88 -14.45 13.97 -0.65
CA THR A 88 -13.68 13.47 0.50
C THR A 88 -12.63 14.49 0.92
N ALA A 89 -11.92 15.09 -0.01
CA ALA A 89 -10.91 16.09 0.29
C ALA A 89 -11.48 17.34 0.94
N GLU A 90 -12.62 17.84 0.45
CA GLU A 90 -13.34 18.96 1.04
C GLU A 90 -13.79 18.63 2.47
N PHE A 91 -14.37 17.46 2.69
CA PHE A 91 -14.73 16.98 4.04
C PHE A 91 -13.51 16.97 4.99
N LEU A 92 -12.36 16.44 4.53
CA LEU A 92 -11.15 16.38 5.31
C LEU A 92 -10.54 17.77 5.56
N ALA A 93 -10.59 18.67 4.58
CA ALA A 93 -10.14 20.05 4.74
C ALA A 93 -10.94 20.77 5.82
N HIS A 94 -12.27 20.69 5.76
CA HIS A 94 -13.14 21.24 6.80
C HIS A 94 -12.82 20.66 8.19
N ARG A 95 -12.64 19.36 8.28
CA ARG A 95 -12.37 18.67 9.52
C ARG A 95 -11.00 19.02 10.13
N SER A 96 -9.98 19.22 9.29
CA SER A 96 -8.61 19.57 9.72
C SER A 96 -8.35 21.06 9.89
N GLY A 97 -9.35 21.93 9.60
CA GLY A 97 -9.19 23.38 9.63
C GLY A 97 -8.41 23.96 8.45
N GLY A 98 -8.36 23.25 7.33
CA GLY A 98 -7.68 23.68 6.09
C GLY A 98 -8.44 24.78 5.36
N VAL A 99 -8.22 26.03 5.75
CA VAL A 99 -8.94 27.21 5.20
C VAL A 99 -8.50 27.66 3.81
N ALA A 100 -7.36 27.17 3.32
CA ALA A 100 -6.78 27.55 2.02
C ALA A 100 -6.58 26.35 1.06
N PHE A 101 -7.27 25.24 1.31
CA PHE A 101 -7.18 24.04 0.48
C PHE A 101 -8.04 24.18 -0.78
N GLU A 102 -7.43 23.87 -1.92
CA GLU A 102 -8.14 23.69 -3.19
C GLU A 102 -8.03 22.23 -3.65
N VAL A 103 -9.06 21.72 -4.33
CA VAL A 103 -9.07 20.32 -4.82
C VAL A 103 -7.91 20.05 -5.77
N SER A 104 -7.47 21.05 -6.53
CA SER A 104 -6.29 20.98 -7.40
C SER A 104 -4.99 20.66 -6.65
N ASP A 105 -4.88 20.99 -5.36
CA ASP A 105 -3.71 20.71 -4.54
C ASP A 105 -3.45 19.19 -4.39
N LEU A 106 -4.48 18.36 -4.58
CA LEU A 106 -4.33 16.91 -4.57
C LEU A 106 -3.46 16.34 -5.70
N ALA A 107 -3.12 17.16 -6.72
CA ALA A 107 -2.13 16.78 -7.72
C ALA A 107 -0.71 16.74 -7.15
N GLU A 108 -0.45 17.48 -6.05
CA GLU A 108 0.84 17.51 -5.37
C GLU A 108 1.00 16.26 -4.49
N PRO A 109 2.05 15.44 -4.71
CA PRO A 109 2.25 14.19 -3.98
C PRO A 109 2.27 14.33 -2.46
N GLY A 110 2.89 15.39 -1.94
CA GLY A 110 2.98 15.62 -0.49
C GLY A 110 1.63 15.91 0.13
N ILE A 111 0.79 16.71 -0.54
CA ILE A 111 -0.57 17.03 -0.10
C ILE A 111 -1.46 15.78 -0.22
N ASN A 112 -1.35 15.08 -1.33
CA ASN A 112 -2.14 13.87 -1.57
C ASN A 112 -1.88 12.77 -0.54
N ILE A 113 -0.60 12.46 -0.25
CA ILE A 113 -0.23 11.47 0.76
C ILE A 113 -0.69 11.92 2.16
N ARG A 114 -0.61 13.21 2.49
CA ARG A 114 -1.10 13.75 3.76
C ARG A 114 -2.61 13.55 3.91
N TYR A 115 -3.40 13.94 2.92
CA TYR A 115 -4.85 13.77 2.96
C TYR A 115 -5.27 12.30 2.98
N GLY A 116 -4.61 11.45 2.19
CA GLY A 116 -4.89 10.02 2.16
C GLY A 116 -4.54 9.32 3.47
N ALA A 117 -3.41 9.66 4.10
CA ALA A 117 -3.03 9.12 5.40
C ALA A 117 -4.01 9.58 6.50
N TYR A 118 -4.38 10.86 6.52
CA TYR A 118 -5.38 11.40 7.44
C TYR A 118 -6.75 10.72 7.26
N TYR A 119 -7.17 10.46 6.01
CA TYR A 119 -8.40 9.73 5.73
C TYR A 119 -8.35 8.28 6.21
N LEU A 120 -7.23 7.59 5.99
CA LEU A 120 -7.01 6.24 6.54
C LEU A 120 -7.12 6.22 8.07
N ARG A 121 -6.48 7.18 8.76
CA ARG A 121 -6.57 7.30 10.22
C ARG A 121 -8.02 7.53 10.65
N TYR A 122 -8.69 8.48 10.02
CA TYR A 122 -10.10 8.75 10.29
C TYR A 122 -10.96 7.49 10.17
N LEU A 123 -10.80 6.70 9.10
CA LEU A 123 -11.55 5.46 8.91
C LEU A 123 -11.18 4.38 9.94
N LEU A 124 -9.91 4.23 10.26
CA LEU A 124 -9.49 3.30 11.31
C LEU A 124 -10.12 3.66 12.66
N ASP A 125 -10.18 4.95 13.01
CA ASP A 125 -10.83 5.41 14.23
C ASP A 125 -12.34 5.12 14.22
N GLN A 126 -13.01 5.35 13.08
CA GLN A 126 -14.43 5.05 12.92
C GLN A 126 -14.74 3.56 13.09
N TYR A 127 -13.84 2.68 12.71
CA TYR A 127 -14.02 1.22 12.76
C TYR A 127 -13.23 0.55 13.89
N GLY A 128 -12.84 1.29 14.94
CA GLY A 128 -12.18 0.74 16.12
C GLY A 128 -10.85 0.03 15.81
N GLY A 129 -10.10 0.50 14.84
CA GLY A 129 -8.84 -0.08 14.40
C GLY A 129 -8.98 -1.27 13.42
N ASN A 130 -10.20 -1.62 13.03
CA ASN A 130 -10.41 -2.72 12.06
C ASN A 130 -9.98 -2.29 10.65
N GLU A 131 -8.80 -2.75 10.24
CA GLU A 131 -8.18 -2.37 8.96
C GLU A 131 -9.00 -2.85 7.75
N THR A 132 -9.55 -4.06 7.80
CA THR A 132 -10.42 -4.59 6.73
C THR A 132 -11.65 -3.70 6.50
N LEU A 133 -12.29 -3.21 7.57
CA LEU A 133 -13.42 -2.29 7.47
C LEU A 133 -13.00 -0.91 6.97
N ALA A 134 -11.89 -0.38 7.48
CA ALA A 134 -11.36 0.90 7.04
C ALA A 134 -11.00 0.89 5.56
N LEU A 135 -10.34 -0.15 5.07
CA LEU A 135 -10.00 -0.32 3.66
C LEU A 135 -11.24 -0.54 2.78
N ALA A 136 -12.23 -1.28 3.28
CA ALA A 136 -13.51 -1.44 2.58
C ALA A 136 -14.25 -0.10 2.45
N ALA A 137 -14.21 0.75 3.48
CA ALA A 137 -14.80 2.08 3.47
C ALA A 137 -14.02 3.07 2.59
N TYR A 138 -12.70 2.95 2.57
CA TYR A 138 -11.84 3.76 1.71
C TYR A 138 -12.20 3.60 0.24
N ASN A 139 -12.34 2.35 -0.21
CA ASN A 139 -12.63 2.04 -1.61
C ASN A 139 -14.13 1.96 -1.94
N GLY A 140 -14.93 1.42 -1.04
CA GLY A 140 -16.35 1.15 -1.28
C GLY A 140 -17.30 2.18 -0.68
N GLY A 141 -16.77 3.12 0.12
CA GLY A 141 -17.56 4.16 0.80
C GLY A 141 -18.15 3.70 2.14
N GLN A 142 -18.21 4.64 3.09
CA GLN A 142 -18.67 4.39 4.46
C GLN A 142 -20.14 3.93 4.53
N THR A 143 -21.03 4.51 3.70
CA THR A 143 -22.43 4.12 3.65
C THR A 143 -22.62 2.65 3.30
N ASN A 144 -21.91 2.18 2.29
CA ASN A 144 -21.98 0.76 1.89
C ASN A 144 -21.47 -0.17 3.01
N VAL A 145 -20.38 0.21 3.70
CA VAL A 145 -19.86 -0.59 4.81
C VAL A 145 -20.84 -0.62 5.98
N ALA A 146 -21.52 0.50 6.29
CA ALA A 146 -22.56 0.54 7.31
C ALA A 146 -23.71 -0.45 6.98
N ASP A 147 -24.16 -0.46 5.73
CA ASP A 147 -25.19 -1.39 5.26
C ASP A 147 -24.75 -2.86 5.36
N TRP A 148 -23.50 -3.16 4.99
CA TRP A 148 -22.96 -4.51 5.09
C TRP A 148 -22.81 -4.97 6.54
N LEU A 149 -22.40 -4.08 7.44
CA LEU A 149 -22.33 -4.34 8.87
C LEU A 149 -23.72 -4.61 9.46
N ALA A 150 -24.72 -3.78 9.13
CA ALA A 150 -26.09 -3.97 9.59
C ALA A 150 -26.65 -5.35 9.14
N GLN A 151 -26.36 -5.77 7.90
CA GLN A 151 -26.77 -7.07 7.38
C GLN A 151 -26.04 -8.23 8.07
N ALA A 152 -24.74 -8.11 8.31
CA ALA A 152 -23.99 -9.13 9.07
C ALA A 152 -24.52 -9.26 10.49
N HIS A 153 -24.84 -8.13 11.14
CA HIS A 153 -25.43 -8.11 12.48
C HIS A 153 -26.82 -8.77 12.50
N ALA A 154 -27.68 -8.43 11.54
CA ALA A 154 -29.02 -9.04 11.41
C ALA A 154 -28.94 -10.55 11.18
N ALA A 155 -27.95 -11.01 10.41
CA ALA A 155 -27.68 -12.43 10.18
C ALA A 155 -26.96 -13.12 11.34
N ARG A 156 -26.55 -12.38 12.39
CA ARG A 156 -25.75 -12.86 13.53
C ARG A 156 -24.43 -13.51 13.11
N VAL A 157 -23.80 -13.00 12.06
CA VAL A 157 -22.48 -13.45 11.59
C VAL A 157 -21.43 -12.37 11.79
N ARG A 158 -20.18 -12.81 12.03
CA ARG A 158 -19.04 -11.90 12.09
C ARG A 158 -18.79 -11.31 10.71
N PHE A 159 -18.52 -10.00 10.66
CA PHE A 159 -18.09 -9.36 9.42
C PHE A 159 -16.70 -9.90 9.00
N THR A 160 -16.59 -10.28 7.75
CA THR A 160 -15.34 -10.72 7.11
C THR A 160 -15.25 -10.13 5.71
N ILE A 161 -14.09 -10.25 5.04
CA ILE A 161 -13.94 -9.84 3.63
C ILE A 161 -15.05 -10.42 2.73
N ALA A 162 -15.52 -11.64 3.00
CA ALA A 162 -16.59 -12.26 2.23
C ALA A 162 -17.94 -11.53 2.34
N ALA A 163 -18.16 -10.78 3.41
CA ALA A 163 -19.36 -9.96 3.61
C ALA A 163 -19.36 -8.67 2.78
N ILE A 164 -18.23 -8.25 2.23
CA ILE A 164 -18.13 -7.11 1.32
C ILE A 164 -18.84 -7.48 0.01
N ARG A 165 -19.94 -6.82 -0.31
CA ARG A 165 -20.76 -7.18 -1.47
C ARG A 165 -20.16 -6.82 -2.81
N PHE A 166 -19.36 -5.74 -2.88
CA PHE A 166 -18.73 -5.31 -4.11
C PHE A 166 -17.48 -6.14 -4.42
N PRO A 167 -17.45 -6.93 -5.51
CA PRO A 167 -16.30 -7.76 -5.84
C PRO A 167 -15.00 -6.95 -6.01
N GLN A 168 -15.10 -5.73 -6.57
CA GLN A 168 -13.95 -4.84 -6.73
C GLN A 168 -13.39 -4.39 -5.38
N THR A 169 -14.25 -4.07 -4.39
CA THR A 169 -13.82 -3.67 -3.05
C THR A 169 -13.20 -4.85 -2.29
N ARG A 170 -13.76 -6.07 -2.43
CA ARG A 170 -13.12 -7.29 -1.89
C ARG A 170 -11.72 -7.50 -2.46
N ALA A 171 -11.60 -7.37 -3.78
CA ALA A 171 -10.30 -7.52 -4.45
C ALA A 171 -9.32 -6.41 -4.05
N TYR A 172 -9.81 -5.20 -3.81
CA TYR A 172 -9.03 -4.07 -3.32
C TYR A 172 -8.47 -4.35 -1.92
N VAL A 173 -9.32 -4.69 -0.95
CA VAL A 173 -8.90 -5.00 0.42
C VAL A 173 -7.84 -6.10 0.42
N ALA A 174 -8.09 -7.22 -0.25
CA ALA A 174 -7.14 -8.32 -0.34
C ALA A 174 -5.83 -7.92 -1.06
N ARG A 175 -5.87 -6.98 -1.99
CA ARG A 175 -4.67 -6.45 -2.66
C ARG A 175 -3.85 -5.58 -1.72
N VAL A 176 -4.50 -4.68 -0.96
CA VAL A 176 -3.81 -3.82 0.01
C VAL A 176 -3.16 -4.65 1.10
N GLU A 177 -3.86 -5.58 1.72
CA GLU A 177 -3.33 -6.45 2.79
C GLU A 177 -2.10 -7.24 2.31
N ARG A 178 -2.15 -7.82 1.11
CA ARG A 178 -0.99 -8.52 0.53
C ARG A 178 0.18 -7.56 0.23
N ALA A 179 -0.11 -6.38 -0.31
CA ALA A 179 0.90 -5.40 -0.62
C ALA A 179 1.58 -4.87 0.66
N GLN A 180 0.82 -4.59 1.72
CA GLN A 180 1.35 -4.17 3.02
C GLN A 180 2.36 -5.19 3.56
N HIS A 181 2.01 -6.47 3.54
CA HIS A 181 2.91 -7.56 3.94
C HIS A 181 4.20 -7.57 3.10
N SER A 182 4.06 -7.38 1.78
CA SER A 182 5.19 -7.32 0.86
C SER A 182 6.07 -6.10 1.12
N TYR A 183 5.49 -4.90 1.33
CA TYR A 183 6.25 -3.70 1.66
C TYR A 183 7.00 -3.83 3.00
N ALA A 184 6.37 -4.40 4.01
CA ALA A 184 7.02 -4.64 5.30
C ALA A 184 8.22 -5.58 5.20
N SER A 185 8.13 -6.64 4.38
CA SER A 185 9.19 -7.63 4.20
C SER A 185 10.30 -7.18 3.25
N GLU A 186 9.93 -6.59 2.10
CA GLU A 186 10.89 -6.25 1.04
C GLU A 186 11.59 -4.89 1.24
N TYR A 187 10.99 -4.01 2.06
CA TYR A 187 11.51 -2.67 2.34
C TYR A 187 11.66 -2.41 3.85
N PRO A 188 12.56 -3.11 4.55
CA PRO A 188 12.71 -2.99 6.00
C PRO A 188 13.05 -1.57 6.48
N ARG A 189 13.69 -0.74 5.62
CA ARG A 189 13.94 0.67 5.93
C ARG A 189 12.67 1.52 5.93
N LEU A 190 11.62 1.11 5.24
CA LEU A 190 10.33 1.80 5.25
C LEU A 190 9.71 1.71 6.65
N VAL A 191 9.71 0.54 7.24
CA VAL A 191 9.06 0.21 8.52
C VAL A 191 10.00 0.36 9.74
N SER A 192 11.30 0.57 9.56
CA SER A 192 12.24 0.69 10.67
C SER A 192 11.87 1.84 11.61
N GLY A 193 11.82 1.58 12.92
CA GLY A 193 11.41 2.55 13.94
C GLY A 193 9.89 2.75 14.08
N PHE A 194 9.10 1.89 13.45
CA PHE A 194 7.66 1.78 13.70
C PHE A 194 7.40 0.45 14.41
N THR A 195 6.69 0.49 15.53
CA THR A 195 6.16 -0.73 16.16
C THR A 195 4.90 -1.10 15.41
N THR A 196 4.88 -2.26 14.78
CA THR A 196 3.62 -2.85 14.29
C THR A 196 2.80 -3.19 15.55
N SER A 197 1.79 -2.41 15.82
CA SER A 197 0.76 -2.78 16.77
C SER A 197 -0.01 -3.95 16.16
N SER A 198 0.43 -5.17 16.46
CA SER A 198 -0.38 -6.35 16.18
C SER A 198 -1.55 -6.31 17.14
N SER A 199 -2.68 -5.78 16.70
CA SER A 199 -3.96 -5.99 17.35
C SER A 199 -4.32 -7.47 17.22
N GLY A 200 -4.19 -8.19 18.36
CA GLY A 200 -4.71 -9.55 18.53
C GLY A 200 -6.24 -9.61 18.43
#